data_819f48c81ecfecb1463cff25fc1991a3
#
_entry.id   819f48c81ecfecb1463cff25fc1991a3
#
_cell.length_a   1.000
_cell.length_b   1.000
_cell.length_c   1.000
_cell.angle_alpha   90.00
_cell.angle_beta   90.00
_cell.angle_gamma   90.00
#
_symmetry.space_group_name_H-M   'P 1'
#
loop_
_entity.id
_entity.type
_entity.pdbx_description
1 polymer ?
#
loop_
_entity_poly.entity_id
_entity_poly.type
_entity_poly.pdbx_seq_one_letter_code
_entity_poly.pdbx_strand_id
1 'polypeptide(L)'
;GRFAVLVILAGAIVAVQARNAPPPAGFEAVAPVTTGGTIFPGLIELHNHISYNALPPWAPVPKLFQHRGQWPDHPDYRKLISGPMTVLVRYRDAQGNAALLAPLVRYVECKCLLGGVTTSQGVMLSSNAGIQRFYRGIVRNVEQTDDPELFEAEGRIADIDAKDARSFLARLMKEDSCFLLHL
;
A
#
# COMPACT_ATOMS: atom_id res chain seq x y z
N GLY A 1 -22.68 -9.16 -23.61
CA GLY A 1 -21.40 -9.13 -22.86
C GLY A 1 -20.36 -9.96 -23.59
N ARG A 2 -19.15 -9.45 -23.71
CA ARG A 2 -18.03 -10.23 -24.25
C ARG A 2 -17.44 -11.03 -23.12
N PHE A 3 -17.50 -12.34 -23.20
CA PHE A 3 -16.80 -13.22 -22.26
C PHE A 3 -15.34 -13.30 -22.67
N ALA A 4 -14.44 -13.11 -21.71
CA ALA A 4 -13.01 -13.21 -21.91
C ALA A 4 -12.41 -14.21 -20.90
N VAL A 5 -11.29 -14.80 -21.27
CA VAL A 5 -10.44 -15.58 -20.39
C VAL A 5 -9.17 -14.78 -20.14
N LEU A 6 -8.87 -14.60 -18.87
CA LEU A 6 -7.65 -13.97 -18.41
C LEU A 6 -6.67 -15.06 -18.00
N VAL A 7 -5.50 -15.09 -18.60
CA VAL A 7 -4.46 -16.05 -18.29
C VAL A 7 -3.40 -15.36 -17.45
N ILE A 8 -3.12 -15.89 -16.28
CA ILE A 8 -2.20 -15.32 -15.30
C ILE A 8 -1.09 -16.33 -14.98
N LEU A 9 0.14 -15.89 -15.04
CA LEU A 9 1.30 -16.65 -14.63
C LEU A 9 2.18 -15.79 -13.72
N ALA A 10 2.57 -16.33 -12.56
CA ALA A 10 3.44 -15.66 -11.59
C ALA A 10 3.00 -14.22 -11.24
N GLY A 11 1.68 -13.98 -11.19
CA GLY A 11 1.13 -12.65 -10.86
C GLY A 11 1.04 -11.67 -12.03
N ALA A 12 1.47 -12.05 -13.23
CA ALA A 12 1.36 -11.24 -14.43
C ALA A 12 0.26 -11.75 -15.38
N ILE A 13 -0.42 -10.83 -16.07
CA ILE A 13 -1.36 -11.20 -17.14
C ILE A 13 -0.55 -11.53 -18.38
N VAL A 14 -0.59 -12.79 -18.81
CA VAL A 14 0.13 -13.25 -19.98
C VAL A 14 -0.75 -13.31 -21.24
N ALA A 15 -2.06 -13.43 -21.06
CA ALA A 15 -3.00 -13.35 -22.20
C ALA A 15 -4.40 -12.91 -21.75
N VAL A 16 -5.10 -12.24 -22.66
CA VAL A 16 -6.54 -11.97 -22.60
C VAL A 16 -7.15 -12.45 -23.90
N GLN A 17 -8.02 -13.44 -23.84
CA GLN A 17 -8.54 -14.10 -25.04
C GLN A 17 -10.04 -14.34 -24.95
N ALA A 18 -10.67 -14.63 -26.09
CA ALA A 18 -12.06 -15.00 -26.13
C ALA A 18 -12.29 -16.34 -25.40
N ARG A 19 -13.49 -16.52 -24.83
CA ARG A 19 -13.85 -17.73 -24.06
C ARG A 19 -13.64 -19.04 -24.84
N ASN A 20 -13.85 -19.02 -26.13
CA ASN A 20 -13.75 -20.19 -27.01
C ASN A 20 -12.39 -20.31 -27.70
N ALA A 21 -11.43 -19.44 -27.39
CA ALA A 21 -10.09 -19.58 -27.90
C ALA A 21 -9.38 -20.77 -27.22
N PRO A 22 -8.49 -21.48 -27.93
CA PRO A 22 -7.71 -22.54 -27.31
C PRO A 22 -6.80 -21.95 -26.21
N PRO A 23 -6.50 -22.71 -25.14
CA PRO A 23 -5.59 -22.24 -24.11
C PRO A 23 -4.20 -21.99 -24.72
N PRO A 24 -3.48 -20.98 -24.21
CA PRO A 24 -2.09 -20.75 -24.60
C PRO A 24 -1.18 -21.93 -24.27
N ALA A 25 -0.05 -22.03 -24.96
CA ALA A 25 0.94 -23.07 -24.70
C ALA A 25 1.34 -23.11 -23.21
N GLY A 26 1.33 -24.31 -22.64
CA GLY A 26 1.60 -24.53 -21.22
C GLY A 26 0.39 -24.41 -20.28
N PHE A 27 -0.80 -24.02 -20.80
CA PHE A 27 -2.03 -23.93 -20.02
C PHE A 27 -3.10 -24.93 -20.43
N GLU A 28 -2.78 -25.88 -21.28
CA GLU A 28 -3.73 -26.85 -21.86
C GLU A 28 -4.41 -27.72 -20.79
N ALA A 29 -3.68 -28.02 -19.71
CA ALA A 29 -4.17 -28.84 -18.59
C ALA A 29 -4.78 -27.99 -17.45
N VAL A 30 -4.78 -26.66 -17.56
CA VAL A 30 -5.29 -25.79 -16.49
C VAL A 30 -6.77 -25.54 -16.66
N ALA A 31 -7.57 -26.03 -15.71
CA ALA A 31 -9.00 -25.77 -15.71
C ALA A 31 -9.29 -24.28 -15.41
N PRO A 32 -10.10 -23.59 -16.23
CA PRO A 32 -10.45 -22.21 -15.96
C PRO A 32 -11.37 -22.06 -14.76
N VAL A 33 -11.12 -21.03 -13.94
CA VAL A 33 -12.02 -20.64 -12.85
C VAL A 33 -13.09 -19.73 -13.39
N THR A 34 -14.35 -20.11 -13.24
CA THR A 34 -15.49 -19.27 -13.63
C THR A 34 -15.85 -18.33 -12.48
N THR A 35 -15.69 -17.03 -12.69
CA THR A 35 -15.97 -16.03 -11.63
C THR A 35 -17.45 -15.63 -11.57
N GLY A 36 -18.20 -15.79 -12.66
CA GLY A 36 -19.59 -15.33 -12.78
C GLY A 36 -19.75 -13.81 -12.78
N GLY A 37 -18.64 -13.07 -12.79
CA GLY A 37 -18.63 -11.61 -12.66
C GLY A 37 -17.70 -10.93 -13.67
N THR A 38 -17.57 -9.63 -13.53
CA THR A 38 -16.61 -8.81 -14.27
C THR A 38 -15.32 -8.67 -13.48
N ILE A 39 -14.18 -8.94 -14.12
CA ILE A 39 -12.85 -8.77 -13.51
C ILE A 39 -12.36 -7.37 -13.85
N PHE A 40 -11.93 -6.64 -12.84
CA PHE A 40 -11.27 -5.35 -12.95
C PHE A 40 -9.82 -5.46 -12.46
N PRO A 41 -8.90 -4.63 -12.97
CA PRO A 41 -7.61 -4.44 -12.34
C PRO A 41 -7.79 -4.02 -10.88
N GLY A 42 -6.89 -4.46 -10.00
CA GLY A 42 -6.89 -4.00 -8.62
C GLY A 42 -6.60 -2.50 -8.54
N LEU A 43 -7.12 -1.87 -7.49
CA LEU A 43 -6.88 -0.47 -7.20
C LEU A 43 -5.44 -0.26 -6.74
N ILE A 44 -4.87 0.88 -7.10
CA ILE A 44 -3.54 1.31 -6.67
C ILE A 44 -3.74 2.49 -5.71
N GLU A 45 -3.31 2.31 -4.47
CA GLU A 45 -3.32 3.36 -3.45
C GLU A 45 -1.96 4.07 -3.46
N LEU A 46 -1.95 5.30 -3.92
CA LEU A 46 -0.72 6.07 -4.13
C LEU A 46 -0.23 6.81 -2.90
N HIS A 47 -1.04 6.91 -1.84
CA HIS A 47 -0.63 7.56 -0.60
C HIS A 47 -1.26 6.87 0.60
N ASN A 48 -0.47 6.09 1.33
CA ASN A 48 -0.97 5.32 2.45
C ASN A 48 0.10 5.18 3.55
N HIS A 49 -0.36 5.09 4.78
CA HIS A 49 0.40 4.59 5.91
C HIS A 49 -0.22 3.25 6.31
N ILE A 50 -0.04 2.24 5.47
CA ILE A 50 -0.80 0.99 5.43
C ILE A 50 -0.93 0.32 6.81
N SER A 51 0.09 0.38 7.66
CA SER A 51 0.04 -0.18 9.01
C SER A 51 -0.99 0.48 9.93
N TYR A 52 -1.32 1.77 9.69
CA TYR A 52 -2.35 2.49 10.44
C TYR A 52 -3.77 2.06 10.07
N ASN A 53 -3.95 1.37 8.96
CA ASN A 53 -5.24 0.81 8.57
C ASN A 53 -5.73 -0.31 9.52
N ALA A 54 -4.89 -0.74 10.46
CA ALA A 54 -5.31 -1.61 11.57
C ALA A 54 -6.22 -0.90 12.57
N LEU A 55 -6.17 0.42 12.62
CA LEU A 55 -6.97 1.25 13.52
C LEU A 55 -8.29 1.67 12.85
N PRO A 56 -9.33 1.97 13.64
CA PRO A 56 -10.52 2.60 13.11
C PRO A 56 -10.19 4.01 12.58
N PRO A 57 -10.95 4.51 11.59
CA PRO A 57 -10.79 5.88 11.12
C PRO A 57 -11.00 6.87 12.27
N TRP A 58 -10.10 7.82 12.37
CA TRP A 58 -10.29 8.94 13.30
C TRP A 58 -11.23 9.96 12.65
N ALA A 59 -12.39 10.18 13.28
CA ALA A 59 -13.25 11.27 12.89
C ALA A 59 -12.62 12.58 13.38
N PRO A 60 -12.26 13.51 12.49
CA PRO A 60 -11.73 14.79 12.91
C PRO A 60 -12.77 15.50 13.77
N VAL A 61 -12.32 16.12 14.84
CA VAL A 61 -13.12 17.08 15.61
C VAL A 61 -13.69 18.15 14.66
N PRO A 62 -14.79 18.82 15.01
CA PRO A 62 -15.40 19.86 14.16
C PRO A 62 -14.49 21.10 14.06
N LYS A 63 -13.25 20.87 13.66
CA LYS A 63 -12.20 21.88 13.48
C LYS A 63 -11.42 21.52 12.23
N LEU A 64 -11.36 22.46 11.31
CA LEU A 64 -10.50 22.33 10.15
C LEU A 64 -9.04 22.60 10.55
N PHE A 65 -8.15 21.73 10.14
CA PHE A 65 -6.72 21.93 10.25
C PHE A 65 -6.20 22.58 8.96
N GLN A 66 -5.28 23.52 9.10
CA GLN A 66 -4.69 24.22 7.96
C GLN A 66 -3.55 23.43 7.30
N HIS A 67 -2.90 22.56 8.08
CA HIS A 67 -1.84 21.69 7.61
C HIS A 67 -1.70 20.46 8.52
N ARG A 68 -1.05 19.42 8.00
CA ARG A 68 -0.91 18.12 8.67
C ARG A 68 -0.19 18.16 10.02
N GLY A 69 0.68 19.13 10.26
CA GLY A 69 1.42 19.27 11.52
C GLY A 69 0.55 19.62 12.73
N GLN A 70 -0.70 20.00 12.52
CA GLN A 70 -1.59 20.44 13.59
C GLN A 70 -2.33 19.30 14.30
N TRP A 71 -2.70 18.22 13.60
CA TRP A 71 -3.47 17.13 14.23
C TRP A 71 -2.66 16.14 15.08
N PRO A 72 -1.35 15.88 14.85
CA PRO A 72 -0.59 14.94 15.68
C PRO A 72 -0.57 15.32 17.16
N ASP A 73 -0.68 16.61 17.46
CA ASP A 73 -0.70 17.13 18.82
C ASP A 73 -2.10 17.16 19.45
N HIS A 74 -3.14 16.87 18.66
CA HIS A 74 -4.51 16.82 19.19
C HIS A 74 -4.65 15.66 20.19
N PRO A 75 -5.25 15.89 21.39
CA PRO A 75 -5.39 14.86 22.41
C PRO A 75 -6.11 13.60 21.93
N ASP A 76 -7.17 13.77 21.14
CA ASP A 76 -7.95 12.63 20.61
C ASP A 76 -7.15 11.84 19.57
N TYR A 77 -6.34 12.50 18.73
CA TYR A 77 -5.44 11.81 17.81
C TYR A 77 -4.42 10.97 18.58
N ARG A 78 -3.84 11.54 19.63
CA ARG A 78 -2.90 10.81 20.50
C ARG A 78 -3.58 9.62 21.17
N LYS A 79 -4.80 9.80 21.68
CA LYS A 79 -5.55 8.76 22.37
C LYS A 79 -6.04 7.66 21.46
N LEU A 80 -6.51 7.99 20.26
CA LEU A 80 -7.20 7.05 19.37
C LEU A 80 -6.31 6.48 18.27
N ILE A 81 -5.24 7.17 17.90
CA ILE A 81 -4.37 6.78 16.78
C ILE A 81 -2.94 6.49 17.25
N SER A 82 -2.18 7.53 17.61
CA SER A 82 -0.75 7.33 17.88
C SER A 82 -0.46 6.52 19.14
N GLY A 83 -1.29 6.62 20.16
CA GLY A 83 -1.20 5.80 21.37
C GLY A 83 -1.41 4.31 21.09
N PRO A 84 -2.56 3.89 20.55
CA PRO A 84 -2.79 2.50 20.18
C PRO A 84 -1.75 1.95 19.20
N MET A 85 -1.36 2.72 18.20
CA MET A 85 -0.30 2.29 17.27
C MET A 85 1.04 2.07 17.98
N THR A 86 1.37 2.96 18.93
CA THR A 86 2.58 2.80 19.76
C THR A 86 2.53 1.52 20.57
N VAL A 87 1.39 1.17 21.16
CA VAL A 87 1.20 -0.09 21.89
C VAL A 87 1.41 -1.28 20.98
N LEU A 88 0.75 -1.31 19.81
CA LEU A 88 0.88 -2.41 18.85
C LEU A 88 2.33 -2.63 18.41
N VAL A 89 3.05 -1.56 18.15
CA VAL A 89 4.42 -1.58 17.65
C VAL A 89 5.43 -1.95 18.75
N ARG A 90 5.21 -1.50 19.98
CA ARG A 90 6.12 -1.72 21.10
C ARG A 90 5.84 -2.99 21.90
N TYR A 91 4.71 -3.61 21.70
CA TYR A 91 4.39 -4.85 22.40
C TYR A 91 5.47 -5.91 22.19
N ARG A 92 5.84 -6.56 23.27
CA ARG A 92 6.76 -7.71 23.26
C ARG A 92 6.12 -8.86 24.04
N ASP A 93 6.25 -10.06 23.51
CA ASP A 93 5.85 -11.27 24.22
C ASP A 93 6.83 -11.59 25.38
N ALA A 94 6.57 -12.66 26.11
CA ALA A 94 7.41 -13.11 27.21
C ALA A 94 8.86 -13.46 26.79
N GLN A 95 9.08 -13.71 25.50
CA GLN A 95 10.38 -14.00 24.89
C GLN A 95 11.04 -12.75 24.29
N GLY A 96 10.42 -11.57 24.39
CA GLY A 96 10.93 -10.30 23.87
C GLY A 96 10.68 -10.07 22.37
N ASN A 97 9.87 -10.92 21.71
CA ASN A 97 9.59 -10.78 20.28
C ASN A 97 8.49 -9.74 20.03
N ALA A 98 8.56 -9.11 18.86
CA ALA A 98 7.53 -8.17 18.38
C ALA A 98 6.28 -8.94 17.88
N ALA A 99 5.57 -9.61 18.78
CA ALA A 99 4.55 -10.59 18.45
C ALA A 99 3.35 -10.05 17.68
N LEU A 100 3.05 -8.74 17.77
CA LEU A 100 1.90 -8.15 17.09
C LEU A 100 2.20 -7.62 15.69
N LEU A 101 3.48 -7.44 15.30
CA LEU A 101 3.80 -6.83 14.00
C LEU A 101 3.42 -7.71 12.81
N ALA A 102 3.71 -9.00 12.85
CA ALA A 102 3.37 -9.91 11.77
C ALA A 102 1.84 -10.08 11.60
N PRO A 103 1.03 -10.31 12.65
CA PRO A 103 -0.41 -10.29 12.55
C PRO A 103 -0.99 -8.98 12.05
N LEU A 104 -0.45 -7.84 12.50
CA LEU A 104 -0.89 -6.51 12.06
C LEU A 104 -0.69 -6.34 10.55
N VAL A 105 0.49 -6.68 10.04
CA VAL A 105 0.77 -6.61 8.60
C VAL A 105 -0.18 -7.50 7.80
N ARG A 106 -0.37 -8.75 8.20
CA ARG A 106 -1.31 -9.66 7.54
C ARG A 106 -2.74 -9.10 7.52
N TYR A 107 -3.17 -8.54 8.64
CA TYR A 107 -4.50 -7.95 8.74
C TYR A 107 -4.68 -6.79 7.76
N VAL A 108 -3.73 -5.86 7.69
CA VAL A 108 -3.86 -4.68 6.81
C VAL A 108 -3.72 -5.05 5.33
N GLU A 109 -2.86 -6.01 4.97
CA GLU A 109 -2.78 -6.51 3.61
C GLU A 109 -4.08 -7.20 3.19
N CYS A 110 -4.66 -8.07 4.03
CA CYS A 110 -5.97 -8.68 3.76
C CYS A 110 -7.07 -7.63 3.65
N LYS A 111 -7.07 -6.62 4.51
CA LYS A 111 -8.04 -5.52 4.46
C LYS A 111 -7.94 -4.74 3.15
N CYS A 112 -6.74 -4.48 2.65
CA CYS A 112 -6.52 -3.87 1.35
C CYS A 112 -7.13 -4.72 0.23
N LEU A 113 -6.82 -6.01 0.19
CA LEU A 113 -7.36 -6.92 -0.83
C LEU A 113 -8.88 -7.01 -0.81
N LEU A 114 -9.49 -7.10 0.38
CA LEU A 114 -10.95 -7.10 0.52
C LEU A 114 -11.57 -5.77 0.05
N GLY A 115 -10.83 -4.67 0.16
CA GLY A 115 -11.20 -3.36 -0.40
C GLY A 115 -10.89 -3.19 -1.88
N GLY A 116 -10.31 -4.21 -2.54
CA GLY A 116 -9.93 -4.17 -3.95
C GLY A 116 -8.58 -3.50 -4.22
N VAL A 117 -7.82 -3.12 -3.19
CA VAL A 117 -6.48 -2.52 -3.32
C VAL A 117 -5.44 -3.63 -3.41
N THR A 118 -4.76 -3.73 -4.54
CA THR A 118 -3.73 -4.75 -4.80
C THR A 118 -2.31 -4.21 -4.80
N THR A 119 -2.17 -2.89 -4.82
CA THR A 119 -0.88 -2.20 -4.81
C THR A 119 -1.00 -0.96 -3.93
N SER A 120 -0.03 -0.70 -3.09
CA SER A 120 -0.05 0.45 -2.17
C SER A 120 1.32 1.09 -2.02
N GLN A 121 1.31 2.39 -1.79
CA GLN A 121 2.45 3.13 -1.28
C GLN A 121 2.53 2.94 0.25
N GLY A 122 3.67 3.22 0.85
CA GLY A 122 3.86 3.26 2.30
C GLY A 122 4.28 1.93 2.93
N VAL A 123 4.49 0.89 2.13
CA VAL A 123 5.03 -0.40 2.59
C VAL A 123 6.47 -0.24 3.05
N MET A 124 7.26 0.56 2.32
CA MET A 124 8.68 0.82 2.61
C MET A 124 8.92 2.02 3.51
N LEU A 125 7.87 2.68 4.00
CA LEU A 125 8.03 3.75 4.98
C LEU A 125 8.86 3.26 6.16
N SER A 126 10.00 3.90 6.38
CA SER A 126 10.89 3.56 7.48
C SER A 126 10.16 3.75 8.79
N SER A 127 10.15 2.73 9.62
CA SER A 127 9.67 2.82 10.98
C SER A 127 10.73 2.25 11.91
N ASN A 128 10.92 2.89 13.06
CA ASN A 128 11.85 2.42 14.09
C ASN A 128 11.50 1.01 14.60
N ALA A 129 10.29 0.54 14.29
CA ALA A 129 9.83 -0.80 14.65
C ALA A 129 10.25 -1.87 13.64
N GLY A 130 10.77 -1.49 12.47
CA GLY A 130 11.13 -2.42 11.40
C GLY A 130 9.96 -3.25 10.88
N ILE A 131 8.79 -2.63 10.79
CA ILE A 131 7.56 -3.30 10.36
C ILE A 131 7.64 -3.79 8.91
N GLN A 132 8.43 -3.12 8.07
CA GLN A 132 8.61 -3.44 6.65
C GLN A 132 8.98 -4.91 6.42
N ARG A 133 9.82 -5.49 7.28
CA ARG A 133 10.28 -6.88 7.17
C ARG A 133 9.17 -7.93 7.26
N PHE A 134 7.98 -7.55 7.72
CA PHE A 134 6.84 -8.45 7.86
C PHE A 134 5.91 -8.45 6.63
N TYR A 135 6.04 -7.49 5.73
CA TYR A 135 5.32 -7.50 4.46
C TYR A 135 5.84 -8.63 3.57
N ARG A 136 4.92 -9.31 2.89
CA ARG A 136 5.19 -10.50 2.08
C ARG A 136 4.80 -10.33 0.62
N GLY A 137 4.52 -9.11 0.18
CA GLY A 137 4.12 -8.82 -1.18
C GLY A 137 2.72 -9.29 -1.55
N ILE A 138 1.86 -9.53 -0.56
CA ILE A 138 0.43 -9.82 -0.80
C ILE A 138 -0.21 -8.59 -1.44
N VAL A 139 0.08 -7.41 -0.90
CA VAL A 139 -0.16 -6.12 -1.54
C VAL A 139 1.17 -5.66 -2.15
N ARG A 140 1.18 -5.38 -3.45
CA ARG A 140 2.39 -4.93 -4.14
C ARG A 140 2.80 -3.53 -3.68
N ASN A 141 4.06 -3.22 -3.87
CA ASN A 141 4.66 -1.98 -3.41
C ASN A 141 5.02 -1.08 -4.60
N VAL A 142 4.49 0.14 -4.64
CA VAL A 142 4.84 1.13 -5.68
C VAL A 142 6.24 1.75 -5.47
N GLU A 143 6.82 1.59 -4.29
CA GLU A 143 8.15 2.10 -3.93
C GLU A 143 9.26 1.14 -4.35
N GLN A 144 8.89 -0.09 -4.66
CA GLN A 144 9.78 -1.16 -5.15
C GLN A 144 8.99 -2.03 -6.10
N THR A 145 9.04 -1.73 -7.37
CA THR A 145 8.40 -2.52 -8.41
C THR A 145 9.27 -3.72 -8.75
N ASP A 146 8.64 -4.84 -9.08
CA ASP A 146 9.35 -6.05 -9.55
C ASP A 146 9.57 -6.01 -11.07
N ASP A 147 9.30 -4.89 -11.72
CA ASP A 147 9.35 -4.72 -13.17
C ASP A 147 10.27 -3.54 -13.51
N PRO A 148 11.37 -3.77 -14.24
CA PRO A 148 12.32 -2.72 -14.59
C PRO A 148 11.78 -1.65 -15.57
N GLU A 149 10.63 -1.90 -16.20
CA GLU A 149 9.96 -0.92 -17.06
C GLU A 149 9.03 0.02 -16.28
N LEU A 150 8.77 -0.29 -15.00
CA LEU A 150 7.94 0.55 -14.13
C LEU A 150 8.82 1.42 -13.24
N PHE A 151 8.52 2.71 -13.22
CA PHE A 151 9.17 3.63 -12.30
C PHE A 151 8.82 3.28 -10.85
N GLU A 152 9.82 3.32 -9.99
CA GLU A 152 9.63 3.24 -8.55
C GLU A 152 9.19 4.60 -8.01
N ALA A 153 8.25 4.59 -7.06
CA ALA A 153 7.90 5.79 -6.34
C ALA A 153 8.91 6.05 -5.21
N GLU A 154 9.21 7.33 -4.94
CA GLU A 154 10.06 7.62 -3.80
C GLU A 154 9.37 7.24 -2.48
N GLY A 155 10.06 6.46 -1.64
CA GLY A 155 9.57 6.02 -0.34
C GLY A 155 9.49 7.12 0.72
N ARG A 156 10.01 8.31 0.44
CA ARG A 156 9.90 9.49 1.30
C ARG A 156 8.82 10.42 0.79
N ILE A 157 7.81 10.60 1.61
CA ILE A 157 6.83 11.67 1.41
C ILE A 157 7.49 12.97 1.86
N ALA A 158 7.56 13.93 0.95
CA ALA A 158 8.04 15.28 1.28
C ALA A 158 6.88 16.19 1.65
N ASP A 159 7.08 16.98 2.69
CA ASP A 159 6.21 18.10 2.99
C ASP A 159 6.67 19.31 2.20
N ILE A 160 5.74 20.03 1.60
CA ILE A 160 6.03 21.32 0.99
C ILE A 160 6.10 22.35 2.12
N ASP A 161 7.32 22.76 2.45
CA ASP A 161 7.55 23.93 3.30
C ASP A 161 8.07 25.09 2.43
N ALA A 162 7.40 26.23 2.51
CA ALA A 162 7.82 27.43 1.79
C ALA A 162 9.27 27.86 2.12
N LYS A 163 9.77 27.52 3.30
CA LYS A 163 11.16 27.79 3.70
C LYS A 163 12.16 26.98 2.89
N ASP A 164 11.78 25.77 2.46
CA ASP A 164 12.63 24.85 1.73
C ASP A 164 12.27 24.73 0.25
N ALA A 165 11.42 25.62 -0.27
CA ALA A 165 10.92 25.57 -1.65
C ALA A 165 12.04 25.44 -2.70
N ARG A 166 13.16 26.13 -2.50
CA ARG A 166 14.30 26.04 -3.42
C ARG A 166 14.95 24.65 -3.42
N SER A 167 15.19 24.09 -2.24
CA SER A 167 15.75 22.76 -2.07
C SER A 167 14.80 21.71 -2.62
N PHE A 168 13.52 21.90 -2.40
CA PHE A 168 12.45 21.05 -2.90
C PHE A 168 12.40 21.05 -4.44
N LEU A 169 12.40 22.22 -5.07
CA LEU A 169 12.43 22.35 -6.54
C LEU A 169 13.69 21.75 -7.14
N ALA A 170 14.86 22.00 -6.51
CA ALA A 170 16.13 21.43 -6.96
C ALA A 170 16.13 19.90 -6.89
N ARG A 171 15.39 19.32 -5.94
CA ARG A 171 15.21 17.88 -5.80
C ARG A 171 14.26 17.33 -6.86
N LEU A 172 13.11 17.96 -7.08
CA LEU A 172 12.18 17.61 -8.15
C LEU A 172 12.84 17.58 -9.53
N MET A 173 13.76 18.50 -9.79
CA MET A 173 14.47 18.59 -11.08
C MET A 173 15.52 17.49 -11.29
N LYS A 174 15.85 16.72 -10.25
CA LYS A 174 16.84 15.64 -10.30
C LYS A 174 16.24 14.24 -10.30
N GLU A 175 14.97 14.14 -9.98
CA GLU A 175 14.31 12.85 -9.80
C GLU A 175 13.69 12.38 -11.12
N ASP A 176 14.11 11.21 -11.56
CA ASP A 176 13.48 10.48 -12.68
C ASP A 176 12.35 9.56 -12.18
N SER A 177 12.02 9.64 -10.89
CA SER A 177 11.04 8.79 -10.21
C SER A 177 9.73 9.53 -9.90
N CYS A 178 8.67 8.77 -9.61
CA CYS A 178 7.42 9.32 -9.11
C CYS A 178 7.60 9.89 -7.70
N PHE A 179 7.14 11.10 -7.48
CA PHE A 179 7.30 11.81 -6.22
C PHE A 179 5.97 11.97 -5.49
N LEU A 180 5.95 11.63 -4.20
CA LEU A 180 4.77 11.74 -3.36
C LEU A 180 4.90 12.95 -2.42
N LEU A 181 3.88 13.80 -2.42
CA LEU A 181 3.87 15.06 -1.70
C LEU A 181 2.72 15.14 -0.71
N HIS A 182 3.00 15.75 0.45
CA HIS A 182 1.96 16.35 1.30
C HIS A 182 1.80 17.82 0.94
N LEU A 183 0.58 18.22 0.67
CA LEU A 183 0.17 19.60 0.44
C LEU A 183 -0.38 20.22 1.72
#